data_62a34bd49f462b060ffe00b040bf4b2d
#
_entry.id   62a34bd49f462b060ffe00b040bf4b2d
#
_cell.length_a   1.000
_cell.length_b   1.000
_cell.length_c   1.000
_cell.angle_alpha   90.00
_cell.angle_beta   90.00
_cell.angle_gamma   90.00
#
_symmetry.space_group_name_H-M   'P 1'
#
loop_
_entity.id
_entity.type
_entity.pdbx_description
1 polymer ?
#
loop_
_entity_poly.entity_id
_entity_poly.type
_entity_poly.pdbx_seq_one_letter_code
_entity_poly.pdbx_strand_id
1 'polypeptide(L)'
;MGFLEDKSRARVFYRYLSQVYDTINPFIWNEEMRDEALEWLGIEEGDRVLDVGCGTGFATEGLLQHTDDVWGLDQSAHQLEKAYAKFGRRGEVTFTRGDAERLPFADDSFDAYWSSGSIEYWPTPVDALEEAHRVTKPGCPVLVVGPDYPNSSVLQKLADAIMLFYDEEEADRMFAEAGFEEFEHHIQQRAPGTPRAITTVAYVPGEAEKPTGTDAVEAA
;
A
#
# COMPACT_ATOMS: atom_id res chain seq x y z
N MET A 1 7.35 -26.28 -6.34
CA MET A 1 7.28 -25.35 -7.49
C MET A 1 5.82 -24.93 -7.61
N GLY A 2 5.49 -23.77 -7.04
CA GLY A 2 4.15 -23.24 -7.04
C GLY A 2 3.75 -22.72 -8.43
N PHE A 3 2.46 -22.75 -8.74
CA PHE A 3 1.89 -22.31 -10.02
C PHE A 3 2.15 -20.80 -10.29
N LEU A 4 2.49 -20.02 -9.25
CA LEU A 4 2.68 -18.58 -9.25
C LEU A 4 4.14 -18.12 -9.30
N GLU A 5 5.13 -19.03 -9.30
CA GLU A 5 6.55 -18.70 -9.45
C GLU A 5 6.92 -18.13 -10.84
N ASP A 6 6.00 -18.21 -11.81
CA ASP A 6 6.16 -17.60 -13.13
C ASP A 6 5.41 -16.26 -13.20
N LYS A 7 6.16 -15.15 -13.12
CA LYS A 7 5.64 -13.77 -13.20
C LYS A 7 4.69 -13.52 -14.39
N SER A 8 4.83 -14.27 -15.49
CA SER A 8 3.95 -14.12 -16.65
C SER A 8 2.60 -14.80 -16.45
N ARG A 9 2.59 -15.95 -15.77
CA ARG A 9 1.37 -16.70 -15.41
C ARG A 9 0.63 -16.02 -14.27
N ALA A 10 1.36 -15.51 -13.28
CA ALA A 10 0.82 -14.70 -12.21
C ALA A 10 0.05 -13.49 -12.77
N ARG A 11 0.63 -12.70 -13.70
CA ARG A 11 -0.05 -11.55 -14.33
C ARG A 11 -1.33 -11.91 -15.07
N VAL A 12 -1.39 -13.07 -15.73
CA VAL A 12 -2.60 -13.49 -16.44
C VAL A 12 -3.67 -13.94 -15.45
N PHE A 13 -3.28 -14.69 -14.43
CA PHE A 13 -4.17 -15.15 -13.37
C PHE A 13 -4.74 -13.96 -12.58
N TYR A 14 -3.91 -13.01 -12.18
CA TYR A 14 -4.31 -11.79 -11.46
C TYR A 14 -5.23 -10.90 -12.30
N ARG A 15 -5.07 -10.83 -13.63
CA ARG A 15 -5.99 -10.10 -14.51
C ARG A 15 -7.42 -10.62 -14.43
N TYR A 16 -7.62 -11.94 -14.29
CA TYR A 16 -8.94 -12.53 -14.14
C TYR A 16 -9.45 -12.46 -12.70
N LEU A 17 -8.54 -12.64 -11.73
CA LEU A 17 -8.88 -12.58 -10.32
C LEU A 17 -9.25 -11.16 -9.88
N SER A 18 -8.57 -10.14 -10.39
CA SER A 18 -8.86 -8.74 -10.08
C SER A 18 -10.30 -8.33 -10.43
N GLN A 19 -10.87 -8.91 -11.49
CA GLN A 19 -12.27 -8.64 -11.84
C GLN A 19 -13.28 -9.22 -10.84
N VAL A 20 -12.93 -10.32 -10.19
CA VAL A 20 -13.74 -10.95 -9.13
C VAL A 20 -13.47 -10.22 -7.81
N TYR A 21 -12.22 -9.84 -7.58
CA TYR A 21 -11.77 -9.16 -6.37
C TYR A 21 -12.35 -7.75 -6.24
N ASP A 22 -12.40 -6.97 -7.32
CA ASP A 22 -13.09 -5.67 -7.35
C ASP A 22 -14.56 -5.75 -6.90
N THR A 23 -15.14 -6.95 -7.00
CA THR A 23 -16.53 -7.22 -6.55
C THR A 23 -16.57 -7.62 -5.07
N ILE A 24 -15.49 -8.21 -4.53
CA ILE A 24 -15.43 -8.77 -3.17
C ILE A 24 -14.72 -7.79 -2.22
N ASN A 25 -13.75 -7.03 -2.70
CA ASN A 25 -12.92 -6.11 -1.90
C ASN A 25 -13.74 -5.11 -1.05
N PRO A 26 -14.83 -4.49 -1.54
CA PRO A 26 -15.67 -3.62 -0.72
C PRO A 26 -16.33 -4.32 0.48
N PHE A 27 -16.34 -5.66 0.51
CA PHE A 27 -16.84 -6.44 1.64
C PHE A 27 -15.77 -6.74 2.68
N ILE A 28 -14.49 -6.66 2.30
CA ILE A 28 -13.34 -6.93 3.17
C ILE A 28 -12.82 -5.64 3.76
N TRP A 29 -12.66 -4.59 2.94
CA TRP A 29 -12.07 -3.32 3.27
C TRP A 29 -13.02 -2.17 2.95
N ASN A 30 -13.32 -1.31 3.92
CA ASN A 30 -14.27 -0.21 3.77
C ASN A 30 -13.61 1.15 4.14
N GLU A 31 -14.35 2.23 3.91
CA GLU A 31 -13.88 3.59 4.20
C GLU A 31 -13.52 3.80 5.67
N GLU A 32 -14.29 3.24 6.60
CA GLU A 32 -14.03 3.36 8.04
C GLU A 32 -12.68 2.72 8.43
N MET A 33 -12.38 1.53 7.90
CA MET A 33 -11.09 0.86 8.11
C MET A 33 -9.93 1.62 7.44
N ARG A 34 -10.16 2.18 6.25
CA ARG A 34 -9.20 3.05 5.57
C ARG A 34 -8.89 4.30 6.40
N ASP A 35 -9.94 4.98 6.84
CA ASP A 35 -9.78 6.25 7.55
C ASP A 35 -9.10 6.05 8.92
N GLU A 36 -9.40 4.94 9.62
CA GLU A 36 -8.67 4.53 10.81
C GLU A 36 -7.18 4.26 10.53
N ALA A 37 -6.87 3.58 9.42
CA ALA A 37 -5.48 3.32 9.04
C ALA A 37 -4.73 4.60 8.61
N LEU A 38 -5.41 5.57 8.03
CA LEU A 38 -4.84 6.89 7.73
C LEU A 38 -4.46 7.66 9.00
N GLU A 39 -5.21 7.49 10.11
CA GLU A 39 -4.84 8.07 11.40
C GLU A 39 -3.53 7.48 11.93
N TRP A 40 -3.29 6.17 11.74
CA TRP A 40 -2.01 5.53 12.12
C TRP A 40 -0.84 5.98 11.24
N LEU A 41 -1.08 6.27 9.98
CA LEU A 41 -0.05 6.79 9.08
C LEU A 41 0.40 8.21 9.45
N GLY A 42 -0.47 9.01 10.04
CA GLY A 42 -0.13 10.30 10.61
C GLY A 42 0.31 11.36 9.61
N ILE A 43 -0.32 11.39 8.42
CA ILE A 43 -0.01 12.34 7.34
C ILE A 43 -0.32 13.78 7.78
N GLU A 44 0.60 14.70 7.50
CA GLU A 44 0.45 16.13 7.69
C GLU A 44 0.18 16.87 6.36
N GLU A 45 -0.38 18.07 6.44
CA GLU A 45 -0.60 18.93 5.26
C GLU A 45 0.75 19.26 4.59
N GLY A 46 0.85 19.01 3.29
CA GLY A 46 2.05 19.21 2.49
C GLY A 46 2.98 17.99 2.39
N ASP A 47 2.68 16.90 3.09
CA ASP A 47 3.41 15.64 2.91
C ASP A 47 3.19 15.08 1.51
N ARG A 48 4.26 14.60 0.90
CA ARG A 48 4.21 13.85 -0.36
C ARG A 48 3.98 12.38 -0.06
N VAL A 49 2.84 11.86 -0.49
CA VAL A 49 2.42 10.48 -0.19
C VAL A 49 2.37 9.63 -1.45
N LEU A 50 2.94 8.41 -1.37
CA LEU A 50 2.87 7.41 -2.43
C LEU A 50 1.81 6.35 -2.12
N ASP A 51 0.81 6.21 -2.99
CA ASP A 51 -0.25 5.17 -2.96
C ASP A 51 0.11 4.06 -3.98
N VAL A 52 0.66 2.94 -3.52
CA VAL A 52 1.10 1.82 -4.37
C VAL A 52 0.03 0.74 -4.47
N GLY A 53 -0.31 0.37 -5.71
CA GLY A 53 -1.48 -0.43 -6.00
C GLY A 53 -2.76 0.40 -5.89
N CYS A 54 -2.70 1.68 -6.27
CA CYS A 54 -3.79 2.65 -6.05
C CYS A 54 -5.11 2.27 -6.72
N GLY A 55 -5.11 1.34 -7.68
CA GLY A 55 -6.29 0.88 -8.38
C GLY A 55 -7.11 2.02 -9.00
N THR A 56 -8.38 2.11 -8.62
CA THR A 56 -9.28 3.20 -9.04
C THR A 56 -9.25 4.41 -8.11
N GLY A 57 -8.35 4.43 -7.12
CA GLY A 57 -8.13 5.55 -6.21
C GLY A 57 -8.98 5.50 -4.93
N PHE A 58 -9.23 4.32 -4.37
CA PHE A 58 -9.97 4.20 -3.11
C PHE A 58 -9.19 4.79 -1.93
N ALA A 59 -7.89 4.43 -1.80
CA ALA A 59 -7.02 5.03 -0.79
C ALA A 59 -6.67 6.48 -1.14
N THR A 60 -6.38 6.77 -2.41
CA THR A 60 -6.13 8.11 -2.93
C THR A 60 -7.19 9.13 -2.48
N GLU A 61 -8.48 8.73 -2.45
CA GLU A 61 -9.58 9.60 -2.00
C GLU A 61 -9.48 9.97 -0.51
N GLY A 62 -9.04 9.03 0.32
CA GLY A 62 -8.80 9.27 1.74
C GLY A 62 -7.55 10.12 1.96
N LEU A 63 -6.44 9.81 1.28
CA LEU A 63 -5.17 10.54 1.35
C LEU A 63 -5.35 12.03 1.01
N LEU A 64 -6.17 12.34 0.01
CA LEU A 64 -6.49 13.72 -0.39
C LEU A 64 -7.27 14.54 0.65
N GLN A 65 -7.69 13.94 1.74
CA GLN A 65 -8.28 14.67 2.87
C GLN A 65 -7.21 15.22 3.82
N HIS A 66 -5.97 14.73 3.70
CA HIS A 66 -4.84 15.09 4.57
C HIS A 66 -3.76 15.89 3.85
N THR A 67 -3.51 15.63 2.56
CA THR A 67 -2.49 16.33 1.75
C THR A 67 -2.95 16.54 0.31
N ASP A 68 -2.35 17.50 -0.39
CA ASP A 68 -2.58 17.79 -1.81
C ASP A 68 -1.47 17.26 -2.74
N ASP A 69 -0.43 16.57 -2.22
CA ASP A 69 0.67 15.97 -3.01
C ASP A 69 0.63 14.43 -2.96
N VAL A 70 -0.37 13.83 -3.61
CA VAL A 70 -0.55 12.38 -3.68
C VAL A 70 -0.05 11.82 -5.02
N TRP A 71 0.74 10.74 -4.94
CA TRP A 71 1.25 10.01 -6.08
C TRP A 71 0.68 8.59 -6.09
N GLY A 72 -0.08 8.24 -7.13
CA GLY A 72 -0.67 6.91 -7.29
C GLY A 72 0.14 6.06 -8.28
N LEU A 73 0.48 4.85 -7.90
CA LEU A 73 1.13 3.88 -8.79
C LEU A 73 0.30 2.60 -8.89
N ASP A 74 0.08 2.13 -10.11
CA ASP A 74 -0.56 0.84 -10.38
C ASP A 74 0.02 0.18 -11.65
N GLN A 75 0.09 -1.15 -11.69
CA GLN A 75 0.53 -1.86 -12.89
C GLN A 75 -0.54 -1.90 -14.00
N SER A 76 -1.80 -1.73 -13.64
CA SER A 76 -2.95 -1.82 -14.53
C SER A 76 -3.29 -0.47 -15.17
N ALA A 77 -3.01 -0.34 -16.46
CA ALA A 77 -3.42 0.85 -17.21
C ALA A 77 -4.93 1.12 -17.14
N HIS A 78 -5.75 0.06 -17.05
CA HIS A 78 -7.20 0.19 -16.96
C HIS A 78 -7.68 0.77 -15.63
N GLN A 79 -7.02 0.39 -14.52
CA GLN A 79 -7.31 0.96 -13.20
C GLN A 79 -6.91 2.44 -13.16
N LEU A 80 -5.71 2.76 -13.66
CA LEU A 80 -5.24 4.13 -13.75
C LEU A 80 -6.14 5.02 -14.64
N GLU A 81 -6.68 4.49 -15.72
CA GLU A 81 -7.64 5.25 -16.56
C GLU A 81 -8.87 5.68 -15.75
N LYS A 82 -9.39 4.79 -14.90
CA LYS A 82 -10.51 5.11 -14.01
C LYS A 82 -10.11 6.11 -12.92
N ALA A 83 -8.95 5.92 -12.30
CA ALA A 83 -8.41 6.87 -11.32
C ALA A 83 -8.22 8.27 -11.93
N TYR A 84 -7.65 8.34 -13.12
CA TYR A 84 -7.53 9.60 -13.88
C TYR A 84 -8.87 10.26 -14.17
N ALA A 85 -9.89 9.49 -14.52
CA ALA A 85 -11.23 10.02 -14.76
C ALA A 85 -11.84 10.62 -13.49
N LYS A 86 -11.50 10.07 -12.31
CA LYS A 86 -12.00 10.50 -11.00
C LYS A 86 -11.23 11.72 -10.46
N PHE A 87 -9.90 11.72 -10.55
CA PHE A 87 -9.02 12.69 -9.86
C PHE A 87 -8.20 13.59 -10.80
N GLY A 88 -7.98 13.20 -12.05
CA GLY A 88 -7.02 13.85 -12.95
C GLY A 88 -7.32 15.32 -13.31
N ARG A 89 -8.50 15.83 -12.96
CA ARG A 89 -8.88 17.23 -13.21
C ARG A 89 -8.50 18.17 -12.05
N ARG A 90 -8.10 17.65 -10.92
CA ARG A 90 -7.82 18.44 -9.71
C ARG A 90 -6.38 18.93 -9.65
N GLY A 91 -5.43 18.25 -10.33
CA GLY A 91 -4.01 18.57 -10.28
C GLY A 91 -3.31 18.17 -8.96
N GLU A 92 -4.04 17.57 -8.05
CA GLU A 92 -3.60 17.18 -6.71
C GLU A 92 -3.03 15.75 -6.68
N VAL A 93 -3.14 15.00 -7.79
CA VAL A 93 -2.69 13.61 -7.89
C VAL A 93 -1.88 13.39 -9.15
N THR A 94 -0.71 12.80 -8.99
CA THR A 94 0.11 12.31 -10.11
C THR A 94 0.00 10.79 -10.20
N PHE A 95 -0.52 10.27 -11.31
CA PHE A 95 -0.60 8.83 -11.53
C PHE A 95 0.51 8.32 -12.43
N THR A 96 1.14 7.21 -12.02
CA THR A 96 2.23 6.57 -12.75
C THR A 96 1.95 5.07 -12.89
N ARG A 97 2.21 4.53 -14.08
CA ARG A 97 2.17 3.09 -14.27
C ARG A 97 3.49 2.48 -13.89
N GLY A 98 3.48 1.50 -12.95
CA GLY A 98 4.70 0.87 -12.47
C GLY A 98 4.48 -0.48 -11.80
N ASP A 99 5.57 -1.04 -11.33
CA ASP A 99 5.66 -2.28 -10.58
C ASP A 99 6.10 -1.95 -9.15
N ALA A 100 5.41 -2.48 -8.14
CA ALA A 100 5.73 -2.25 -6.73
C ALA A 100 7.13 -2.77 -6.36
N GLU A 101 7.58 -3.86 -7.01
CA GLU A 101 8.90 -4.44 -6.81
C GLU A 101 10.03 -3.65 -7.53
N ARG A 102 9.69 -2.58 -8.24
CA ARG A 102 10.64 -1.71 -8.93
C ARG A 102 10.03 -0.34 -9.18
N LEU A 103 10.03 0.49 -8.16
CA LEU A 103 9.42 1.82 -8.19
C LEU A 103 10.25 2.79 -9.04
N PRO A 104 9.62 3.56 -9.94
CA PRO A 104 10.32 4.51 -10.82
C PRO A 104 10.59 5.85 -10.12
N PHE A 105 10.92 5.84 -8.84
CA PHE A 105 11.17 7.02 -8.03
C PHE A 105 12.58 6.98 -7.44
N ALA A 106 13.13 8.13 -7.14
CA ALA A 106 14.41 8.24 -6.43
C ALA A 106 14.27 7.82 -4.96
N ASP A 107 15.39 7.55 -4.31
CA ASP A 107 15.45 7.30 -2.87
C ASP A 107 14.92 8.53 -2.12
N ASP A 108 14.37 8.33 -0.94
CA ASP A 108 13.93 9.38 0.00
C ASP A 108 12.99 10.44 -0.62
N SER A 109 12.08 10.01 -1.50
CA SER A 109 11.21 10.91 -2.29
C SER A 109 9.88 11.21 -1.64
N PHE A 110 9.43 10.39 -0.67
CA PHE A 110 8.10 10.46 -0.08
C PHE A 110 8.14 10.59 1.44
N ASP A 111 7.23 11.40 1.97
CA ASP A 111 7.03 11.59 3.41
C ASP A 111 6.17 10.49 4.03
N ALA A 112 5.40 9.76 3.21
CA ALA A 112 4.68 8.57 3.63
C ALA A 112 4.44 7.63 2.44
N TYR A 113 4.35 6.33 2.73
CA TYR A 113 4.00 5.27 1.79
C TYR A 113 2.75 4.54 2.25
N TRP A 114 1.84 4.33 1.32
CA TRP A 114 0.61 3.57 1.52
C TRP A 114 0.49 2.46 0.49
N SER A 115 0.05 1.28 0.93
CA SER A 115 -0.44 0.22 0.04
C SER A 115 -1.55 -0.57 0.71
N SER A 116 -2.69 -0.72 0.06
CA SER A 116 -3.79 -1.51 0.59
C SER A 116 -4.41 -2.41 -0.49
N GLY A 117 -4.63 -3.70 -0.14
CA GLY A 117 -5.19 -4.68 -1.06
C GLY A 117 -4.34 -4.90 -2.31
N SER A 118 -3.03 -4.87 -2.17
CA SER A 118 -2.05 -4.98 -3.25
C SER A 118 -0.96 -6.01 -2.97
N ILE A 119 -0.50 -6.12 -1.71
CA ILE A 119 0.59 -7.03 -1.30
C ILE A 119 0.30 -8.49 -1.66
N GLU A 120 -0.95 -8.91 -1.61
CA GLU A 120 -1.37 -10.26 -1.98
C GLU A 120 -1.12 -10.62 -3.45
N TYR A 121 -0.79 -9.63 -4.27
CA TYR A 121 -0.47 -9.79 -5.69
C TYR A 121 1.02 -9.62 -6.01
N TRP A 122 1.87 -9.34 -5.01
CA TRP A 122 3.30 -9.16 -5.23
C TRP A 122 3.99 -10.52 -5.30
N PRO A 123 4.68 -10.86 -6.40
CA PRO A 123 5.41 -12.13 -6.52
C PRO A 123 6.56 -12.28 -5.52
N THR A 124 7.20 -11.16 -5.15
CA THR A 124 8.27 -11.07 -4.17
C THR A 124 7.98 -9.92 -3.19
N PRO A 125 7.13 -10.15 -2.16
CA PRO A 125 6.70 -9.09 -1.25
C PRO A 125 7.86 -8.35 -0.57
N VAL A 126 8.95 -9.05 -0.24
CA VAL A 126 10.15 -8.45 0.35
C VAL A 126 10.78 -7.45 -0.60
N ASP A 127 10.94 -7.76 -1.91
CA ASP A 127 11.48 -6.81 -2.90
C ASP A 127 10.64 -5.53 -2.97
N ALA A 128 9.30 -5.65 -2.87
CA ALA A 128 8.40 -4.50 -2.88
C ALA A 128 8.48 -3.68 -1.58
N LEU A 129 8.68 -4.34 -0.44
CA LEU A 129 8.91 -3.67 0.85
C LEU A 129 10.29 -2.99 0.89
N GLU A 130 11.34 -3.58 0.28
CA GLU A 130 12.64 -2.92 0.10
C GLU A 130 12.52 -1.64 -0.75
N GLU A 131 11.69 -1.67 -1.80
CA GLU A 131 11.40 -0.48 -2.60
C GLU A 131 10.59 0.56 -1.81
N ALA A 132 9.62 0.13 -1.01
CA ALA A 132 8.90 1.02 -0.10
C ALA A 132 9.85 1.70 0.89
N HIS A 133 10.77 0.92 1.49
CA HIS A 133 11.82 1.45 2.37
C HIS A 133 12.72 2.45 1.64
N ARG A 134 13.16 2.13 0.41
CA ARG A 134 14.08 2.97 -0.35
C ARG A 134 13.49 4.32 -0.74
N VAL A 135 12.22 4.36 -1.17
CA VAL A 135 11.60 5.60 -1.67
C VAL A 135 11.03 6.47 -0.57
N THR A 136 10.83 5.93 0.63
CA THR A 136 10.33 6.68 1.79
C THR A 136 11.50 7.30 2.54
N LYS A 137 11.35 8.55 2.97
CA LYS A 137 12.39 9.28 3.71
C LYS A 137 12.70 8.63 5.05
N PRO A 138 13.95 8.76 5.58
CA PRO A 138 14.28 8.31 6.93
C PRO A 138 13.35 8.90 7.99
N GLY A 139 12.94 8.08 8.96
CA GLY A 139 12.01 8.46 10.03
C GLY A 139 10.54 8.54 9.60
N CYS A 140 10.24 8.30 8.31
CA CYS A 140 8.88 8.43 7.78
C CYS A 140 8.14 7.08 7.70
N PRO A 141 6.80 7.09 7.77
CA PRO A 141 6.00 5.88 7.87
C PRO A 141 5.74 5.19 6.53
N VAL A 142 5.69 3.86 6.60
CA VAL A 142 5.23 2.95 5.54
C VAL A 142 4.06 2.15 6.09
N LEU A 143 2.90 2.20 5.44
CA LEU A 143 1.73 1.44 5.83
C LEU A 143 1.32 0.47 4.73
N VAL A 144 1.19 -0.81 5.09
CA VAL A 144 0.74 -1.86 4.17
C VAL A 144 -0.41 -2.64 4.78
N VAL A 145 -1.47 -2.78 4.00
CA VAL A 145 -2.66 -3.56 4.38
C VAL A 145 -2.78 -4.78 3.47
N GLY A 146 -2.88 -5.93 4.07
CA GLY A 146 -3.12 -7.18 3.36
C GLY A 146 -4.11 -8.10 4.07
N PRO A 147 -4.45 -9.23 3.45
CA PRO A 147 -5.39 -10.18 4.02
C PRO A 147 -4.73 -11.02 5.11
N ASP A 148 -5.36 -11.06 6.28
CA ASP A 148 -5.00 -11.99 7.34
C ASP A 148 -5.58 -13.38 7.07
N TYR A 149 -4.95 -14.41 7.60
CA TYR A 149 -5.38 -15.81 7.41
C TYR A 149 -6.83 -16.05 7.84
N PRO A 150 -7.59 -16.77 7.02
CA PRO A 150 -8.93 -17.20 7.44
C PRO A 150 -8.83 -18.18 8.61
N ASN A 151 -9.76 -18.09 9.56
CA ASN A 151 -9.81 -18.94 10.77
C ASN A 151 -10.04 -20.45 10.51
N SER A 152 -10.22 -20.87 9.25
CA SER A 152 -10.47 -22.26 8.86
C SER A 152 -9.26 -22.86 8.17
N SER A 153 -8.72 -23.98 8.70
CA SER A 153 -7.58 -24.69 8.14
C SER A 153 -7.80 -25.22 6.71
N VAL A 154 -9.04 -25.42 6.29
CA VAL A 154 -9.39 -25.79 4.92
C VAL A 154 -9.33 -24.60 4.00
N LEU A 155 -9.81 -23.44 4.47
CA LEU A 155 -9.73 -22.18 3.72
C LEU A 155 -8.29 -21.67 3.64
N GLN A 156 -7.46 -21.86 4.69
CA GLN A 156 -6.04 -21.53 4.66
C GLN A 156 -5.32 -22.23 3.51
N LYS A 157 -5.47 -23.57 3.38
CA LYS A 157 -4.83 -24.32 2.29
C LYS A 157 -5.30 -23.91 0.90
N LEU A 158 -6.51 -23.41 0.78
CA LEU A 158 -7.02 -22.88 -0.48
C LEU A 158 -6.48 -21.48 -0.73
N ALA A 159 -6.39 -20.66 0.31
CA ALA A 159 -5.84 -19.32 0.30
C ALA A 159 -4.36 -19.33 -0.15
N ASP A 160 -3.52 -20.15 0.47
CA ASP A 160 -2.10 -20.33 0.13
C ASP A 160 -1.85 -20.73 -1.33
N ALA A 161 -2.85 -21.31 -1.98
CA ALA A 161 -2.75 -21.70 -3.39
C ALA A 161 -3.13 -20.57 -4.37
N ILE A 162 -3.75 -19.50 -3.88
CA ILE A 162 -4.39 -18.49 -4.73
C ILE A 162 -3.72 -17.13 -4.61
N MET A 163 -3.41 -16.67 -3.38
CA MET A 163 -2.82 -15.37 -3.11
C MET A 163 -2.04 -15.40 -1.80
N LEU A 164 -1.24 -14.37 -1.57
CA LEU A 164 -0.53 -14.20 -0.31
C LEU A 164 -1.53 -13.85 0.79
N PHE A 165 -1.59 -14.69 1.81
CA PHE A 165 -2.14 -14.38 3.13
C PHE A 165 -0.97 -14.45 4.11
N TYR A 166 -1.00 -13.66 5.15
CA TYR A 166 0.06 -13.67 6.15
C TYR A 166 -0.49 -13.29 7.53
N ASP A 167 0.17 -13.78 8.55
CA ASP A 167 -0.08 -13.41 9.94
C ASP A 167 0.97 -12.40 10.45
N GLU A 168 0.85 -12.00 11.70
CA GLU A 168 1.77 -11.04 12.31
C GLU A 168 3.23 -11.56 12.30
N GLU A 169 3.47 -12.87 12.53
CA GLU A 169 4.81 -13.45 12.52
C GLU A 169 5.44 -13.44 11.11
N GLU A 170 4.64 -13.65 10.09
CA GLU A 170 5.08 -13.57 8.70
C GLU A 170 5.30 -12.13 8.26
N ALA A 171 4.46 -11.19 8.71
CA ALA A 171 4.66 -9.77 8.53
C ALA A 171 5.98 -9.32 9.17
N ASP A 172 6.22 -9.68 10.45
CA ASP A 172 7.48 -9.40 11.15
C ASP A 172 8.70 -9.79 10.32
N ARG A 173 8.68 -11.02 9.78
CA ARG A 173 9.79 -11.52 8.97
C ARG A 173 10.00 -10.73 7.68
N MET A 174 8.92 -10.42 6.95
CA MET A 174 8.99 -9.68 5.68
C MET A 174 9.48 -8.26 5.89
N PHE A 175 8.97 -7.55 6.90
CA PHE A 175 9.38 -6.19 7.18
C PHE A 175 10.81 -6.11 7.73
N ALA A 176 11.21 -7.02 8.64
CA ALA A 176 12.58 -7.08 9.12
C ALA A 176 13.58 -7.43 7.99
N GLU A 177 13.24 -8.36 7.07
CA GLU A 177 14.08 -8.69 5.92
C GLU A 177 14.22 -7.52 4.95
N ALA A 178 13.17 -6.70 4.79
CA ALA A 178 13.17 -5.49 3.97
C ALA A 178 13.90 -4.29 4.63
N GLY A 179 14.41 -4.44 5.86
CA GLY A 179 15.23 -3.43 6.52
C GLY A 179 14.52 -2.52 7.51
N PHE A 180 13.25 -2.76 7.81
CA PHE A 180 12.53 -2.05 8.85
C PHE A 180 12.91 -2.59 10.24
N GLU A 181 13.13 -1.68 11.20
CA GLU A 181 13.51 -2.03 12.58
C GLU A 181 12.35 -1.85 13.56
N GLU A 182 11.44 -0.92 13.27
CA GLU A 182 10.28 -0.60 14.10
C GLU A 182 9.00 -0.75 13.26
N PHE A 183 8.08 -1.60 13.71
CA PHE A 183 6.76 -1.77 13.09
C PHE A 183 5.75 -2.28 14.12
N GLU A 184 4.48 -2.00 13.83
CA GLU A 184 3.34 -2.46 14.63
C GLU A 184 2.23 -3.00 13.72
N HIS A 185 1.44 -3.93 14.23
CA HIS A 185 0.34 -4.55 13.50
C HIS A 185 -1.00 -4.23 14.12
N HIS A 186 -1.98 -3.93 13.27
CA HIS A 186 -3.36 -3.72 13.64
C HIS A 186 -4.24 -4.70 12.88
N ILE A 187 -4.99 -5.52 13.60
CA ILE A 187 -5.95 -6.44 12.98
C ILE A 187 -7.30 -5.75 12.88
N GLN A 188 -7.74 -5.53 11.65
CA GLN A 188 -9.01 -4.88 11.36
C GLN A 188 -10.04 -5.89 10.84
N GLN A 189 -11.29 -5.71 11.22
CA GLN A 189 -12.40 -6.56 10.80
C GLN A 189 -13.68 -5.73 10.70
N ARG A 190 -14.31 -5.71 9.53
CA ARG A 190 -15.54 -4.93 9.30
C ARG A 190 -16.70 -5.34 10.20
N ALA A 191 -16.87 -6.65 10.43
CA ALA A 191 -17.91 -7.21 11.28
C ALA A 191 -17.54 -8.62 11.72
N PRO A 192 -18.07 -9.13 12.85
CA PRO A 192 -17.83 -10.51 13.28
C PRO A 192 -18.14 -11.52 12.16
N GLY A 193 -17.17 -12.37 11.83
CA GLY A 193 -17.30 -13.40 10.79
C GLY A 193 -16.95 -12.95 9.38
N THR A 194 -16.61 -11.69 9.14
CA THR A 194 -16.01 -11.23 7.86
C THR A 194 -14.52 -11.56 7.83
N PRO A 195 -13.88 -11.58 6.65
CA PRO A 195 -12.43 -11.63 6.56
C PRO A 195 -11.76 -10.52 7.35
N ARG A 196 -10.57 -10.79 7.87
CA ARG A 196 -9.75 -9.83 8.60
C ARG A 196 -8.67 -9.28 7.67
N ALA A 197 -8.24 -8.06 7.94
CA ALA A 197 -7.06 -7.45 7.34
C ALA A 197 -6.00 -7.25 8.43
N ILE A 198 -4.74 -7.43 8.05
CA ILE A 198 -3.60 -7.02 8.84
C ILE A 198 -3.05 -5.73 8.25
N THR A 199 -2.99 -4.70 9.06
CA THR A 199 -2.39 -3.41 8.73
C THR A 199 -1.08 -3.30 9.48
N THR A 200 0.02 -3.21 8.77
CA THR A 200 1.34 -3.00 9.34
C THR A 200 1.77 -1.56 9.10
N VAL A 201 2.13 -0.86 10.17
CA VAL A 201 2.79 0.44 10.12
C VAL A 201 4.24 0.24 10.52
N ALA A 202 5.15 0.63 9.64
CA ALA A 202 6.59 0.56 9.85
C ALA A 202 7.23 1.93 9.62
N TYR A 203 8.40 2.15 10.19
CA TYR A 203 9.14 3.39 9.99
C TYR A 203 10.50 3.09 9.38
N VAL A 204 10.88 3.90 8.37
CA VAL A 204 12.23 3.83 7.78
C VAL A 204 13.24 4.27 8.84
N PRO A 205 14.31 3.50 9.13
CA PRO A 205 15.29 3.86 10.11
C PRO A 205 15.93 5.24 9.85
N GLY A 206 16.05 6.07 10.90
CA GLY A 206 16.63 7.41 10.83
C GLY A 206 15.77 8.47 11.52
N GLU A 207 16.23 9.70 11.47
CA GLU A 207 15.48 10.85 12.00
C GLU A 207 14.71 11.51 10.85
N ALA A 208 13.42 11.76 11.04
CA ALA A 208 12.61 12.52 10.09
C ALA A 208 13.16 13.95 9.98
N GLU A 209 13.59 14.35 8.81
CA GLU A 209 13.87 15.77 8.55
C GLU A 209 12.53 16.51 8.48
N LYS A 210 12.10 17.08 9.63
CA LYS A 210 10.96 18.01 9.60
C LYS A 210 11.37 19.21 8.74
N PRO A 211 10.54 19.65 7.78
CA PRO A 211 10.80 20.87 7.04
C PRO A 211 10.95 22.01 8.04
N THR A 212 12.18 22.55 8.16
CA THR A 212 12.43 23.75 8.89
C THR A 212 11.74 24.90 8.15
N GLY A 213 10.54 25.24 8.61
CA GLY A 213 9.80 26.39 8.11
C GLY A 213 10.59 27.69 8.40
N THR A 214 11.51 28.04 7.50
CA THR A 214 12.18 29.34 7.46
C THR A 214 12.95 29.52 6.15
N ASP A 215 12.25 29.64 5.03
CA ASP A 215 12.82 30.27 3.83
C ASP A 215 11.73 30.98 3.01
N ALA A 216 10.91 31.74 3.69
CA ALA A 216 9.98 32.67 3.03
C ALA A 216 9.95 33.99 3.78
N VAL A 217 11.03 34.77 3.74
CA VAL A 217 11.04 36.24 3.82
C VAL A 217 12.51 36.69 3.71
N GLU A 218 12.99 36.93 2.49
CA GLU A 218 13.96 37.97 2.17
C GLU A 218 14.15 38.05 0.64
N ALA A 219 13.24 38.74 0.00
CA ALA A 219 13.50 39.45 -1.27
C ALA A 219 12.42 40.54 -1.41
N ALA A 220 12.68 41.68 -0.75
CA ALA A 220 12.04 42.94 -1.05
C ALA A 220 12.64 43.54 -2.33
#